data_f5f909f761133905a8aaf2c1fda445c8
#
_entry.id   f5f909f761133905a8aaf2c1fda445c8
#
_cell.length_a   1.000
_cell.length_b   1.000
_cell.length_c   1.000
_cell.angle_alpha   90.00
_cell.angle_beta   90.00
_cell.angle_gamma   90.00
#
_symmetry.space_group_name_H-M   'P 1'
#
loop_
_entity.id
_entity.type
_entity.pdbx_description
1 polymer ?
#
loop_
_entity_poly.entity_id
_entity_poly.type
_entity_poly.pdbx_seq_one_letter_code
_entity_poly.pdbx_strand_id
1 'polypeptide(L)' 'MSILKNNDTFAGSYVVRYFIKEGSCAETYRVCDIREQPFFLKIFDLERIP' A
#
# COMPACT_ATOMS: atom_id res chain seq x y z
N MET A 1 -8.04 9.45 4.11
CA MET A 1 -6.67 9.53 4.70
C MET A 1 -5.90 8.27 4.35
N SER A 2 -4.69 8.43 3.85
CA SER A 2 -3.88 7.29 3.44
C SER A 2 -3.19 6.65 4.64
N ILE A 3 -3.20 5.33 4.69
CA ILE A 3 -2.53 4.56 5.76
C ILE A 3 -1.02 4.63 5.59
N LEU A 4 -0.55 4.52 4.34
CA LEU A 4 0.87 4.57 4.02
C LEU A 4 1.21 5.82 3.22
N LYS A 5 2.46 6.25 3.33
CA LYS A 5 2.97 7.40 2.60
C LYS A 5 4.03 6.95 1.61
N ASN A 6 4.30 7.77 0.60
CA ASN A 6 5.38 7.51 -0.34
C ASN A 6 6.69 7.31 0.42
N ASN A 7 7.46 6.33 -0.01
CA ASN A 7 8.74 5.94 0.57
C ASN A 7 8.64 5.21 1.91
N ASP A 8 7.43 4.94 2.42
CA ASP A 8 7.29 4.07 3.58
C ASP A 8 7.75 2.67 3.22
N THR A 9 8.32 1.97 4.20
CA THR A 9 8.72 0.58 4.05
C THR A 9 7.62 -0.31 4.61
N PHE A 10 7.23 -1.32 3.83
CA PHE A 10 6.23 -2.29 4.26
C PHE A 10 6.87 -3.67 4.34
N ALA A 11 6.66 -4.37 5.46
CA ALA A 11 7.17 -5.72 5.70
C ALA A 11 8.70 -5.80 5.56
N GLY A 12 9.40 -4.68 5.71
CA GLY A 12 10.86 -4.63 5.67
C GLY A 12 11.49 -4.81 4.30
N SER A 13 10.69 -5.17 3.28
CA SER A 13 11.23 -5.52 1.96
C SER A 13 10.62 -4.73 0.82
N TYR A 14 9.52 -4.02 1.07
CA TYR A 14 8.79 -3.30 0.03
C TYR A 14 8.78 -1.82 0.35
N VAL A 15 8.96 -1.00 -0.67
CA VAL A 15 8.91 0.46 -0.54
C VAL A 15 7.68 0.96 -1.27
N VAL A 16 6.87 1.77 -0.59
CA VAL A 16 5.68 2.37 -1.17
C VAL A 16 6.11 3.46 -2.14
N ARG A 17 5.67 3.34 -3.39
CA ARG A 17 6.01 4.34 -4.42
C ARG A 17 4.94 5.42 -4.50
N TYR A 18 3.67 5.03 -4.56
CA TYR A 18 2.58 6.00 -4.56
C TYR A 18 1.24 5.32 -4.28
N PHE A 19 0.30 6.14 -3.86
CA PHE A 19 -1.08 5.75 -3.62
C PHE A 19 -1.81 5.64 -4.96
N ILE A 20 -2.62 4.60 -5.13
CA ILE A 20 -3.38 4.40 -6.36
C ILE A 20 -4.84 4.78 -6.17
N LYS A 21 -5.50 4.13 -5.22
CA LYS A 21 -6.93 4.41 -5.01
C LYS A 21 -7.38 3.93 -3.64
N GLU A 22 -8.50 4.48 -3.19
CA GLU A 22 -9.15 4.08 -1.96
C GLU A 22 -10.51 3.48 -2.32
N GLY A 23 -10.78 2.27 -1.81
CA GLY A 23 -12.08 1.63 -1.91
C GLY A 23 -12.86 1.80 -0.63
N SER A 24 -13.98 1.07 -0.50
CA SER A 24 -14.86 1.17 0.66
C SER A 24 -14.20 0.65 1.93
N CYS A 25 -13.31 -0.32 1.83
CA CYS A 25 -12.67 -0.94 2.99
C CYS A 25 -11.19 -1.23 2.78
N ALA A 26 -10.60 -0.72 1.71
CA ALA A 26 -9.20 -0.99 1.41
C ALA A 26 -8.56 0.14 0.63
N GLU A 27 -7.23 0.26 0.76
CA GLU A 27 -6.42 1.19 -0.03
C GLU A 27 -5.44 0.38 -0.85
N THR A 28 -5.17 0.84 -2.07
CA THR A 28 -4.25 0.17 -2.99
C THR A 28 -3.06 1.08 -3.25
N TYR A 29 -1.87 0.50 -3.17
CA TYR A 29 -0.61 1.21 -3.37
C TYR A 29 0.25 0.51 -4.40
N ARG A 30 1.07 1.29 -5.09
CA ARG A 30 2.15 0.74 -5.89
C ARG A 30 3.38 0.67 -5.01
N VAL A 31 3.97 -0.52 -4.95
CA VAL A 31 5.19 -0.74 -4.17
C VAL A 31 6.23 -1.40 -5.07
N CYS A 32 7.47 -1.41 -4.62
CA CYS A 32 8.52 -2.18 -5.29
C CYS A 32 9.32 -2.93 -4.23
N ASP A 33 9.95 -4.03 -4.67
CA ASP A 33 10.84 -4.79 -3.80
C ASP A 33 12.27 -4.25 -3.88
N ILE A 34 13.22 -4.97 -3.26
CA ILE A 34 14.62 -4.54 -3.26
C ILE A 34 15.26 -4.59 -4.63
N ARG A 35 14.66 -5.31 -5.58
CA ARG A 35 15.11 -5.38 -6.97
C ARG A 35 14.36 -4.39 -7.85
N GLU A 36 13.56 -3.51 -7.23
CA GLU A 36 12.75 -2.51 -7.92
C GLU A 36 11.68 -3.11 -8.82
N GLN A 37 11.30 -4.36 -8.56
CA GLN A 37 10.18 -4.96 -9.27
C GLN A 37 8.88 -4.42 -8.69
N PRO A 38 7.94 -4.04 -9.56
CA PRO A 38 6.69 -3.42 -9.11
C PRO A 38 5.67 -4.45 -8.65
N PHE A 39 4.94 -4.10 -7.60
CA PHE A 39 3.83 -4.89 -7.09
C PHE A 39 2.71 -3.96 -6.68
N PHE A 40 1.51 -4.50 -6.56
CA PHE A 40 0.38 -3.80 -5.98
C PHE A 40 0.19 -4.31 -4.56
N LEU A 41 0.03 -3.38 -3.62
CA LEU A 41 -0.26 -3.71 -2.24
C LEU A 41 -1.65 -3.22 -1.91
N LYS A 42 -2.50 -4.12 -1.40
CA LYS A 42 -3.85 -3.76 -1.01
C LYS A 42 -3.96 -3.94 0.50
N ILE A 43 -4.29 -2.84 1.18
CA ILE A 43 -4.40 -2.83 2.64
C ILE A 43 -5.86 -2.68 3.01
N PHE A 44 -6.38 -3.65 3.76
CA PHE A 44 -7.76 -3.63 4.22
C PHE A 44 -7.84 -2.96 5.58
N ASP A 45 -8.82 -2.07 5.73
CA ASP A 45 -9.11 -1.45 7.01
C ASP A 45 -10.23 -2.25 7.65
N LEU A 46 -9.87 -3.08 8.64
CA LEU A 46 -10.82 -3.98 9.27
C LEU A 46 -11.92 -3.23 10.03
N GLU A 47 -11.66 -2.00 10.44
CA GLU A 47 -12.67 -1.20 11.11
C GLU A 47 -13.75 -0.70 10.16
N ARG A 48 -13.45 -0.66 8.85
CA ARG A 48 -14.41 -0.22 7.84
C ARG A 48 -15.15 -1.37 7.16
N ILE A 49 -14.79 -2.60 7.49
CA ILE A 49 -15.48 -3.78 6.95
C ILE A 49 -16.74 -4.02 7.77
N PRO A 50 -17.93 -4.04 7.11
CA PRO A 50 -19.19 -4.21 7.83
C PRO A 50 -19.31 -5.59 8.49
#